data_be0d1c5af139bf9b5183fb4df9447481
#
_entry.id   be0d1c5af139bf9b5183fb4df9447481
#
_cell.length_a   1.000
_cell.length_b   1.000
_cell.length_c   1.000
_cell.angle_alpha   90.00
_cell.angle_beta   90.00
_cell.angle_gamma   90.00
#
_symmetry.space_group_name_H-M   'P 1'
#
loop_
_entity.id
_entity.type
_entity.pdbx_description
1 polymer ?
#
loop_
_entity_poly.entity_id
_entity_poly.type
_entity_poly.pdbx_seq_one_letter_code
_entity_poly.pdbx_strand_id
1 'polypeptide(L)'
;MLDDEVKDIDSIIDQGLNSENHELDLREKELDDDDLIKILESDKIKGVTAVFLEFNDIGDKGLKALLECENMKFVTALNLFKNKVTDEGAIALAKSKTMLNLSELILSDNEVGIEGAKAIATSNILGNLVSLWIGDKLGDEGVKAIAASETLTRLTQLSLYRNGMGDEGAIAIAESKNLAKLEELNLNWNFVEEEGIAALANSKTLDNLTQLTLTYNPIGTRGAEIIADSKTFKNVTLMDLYETDIGDLGAKALANSTNLQNLQTLVLIHNDIGEGVQNLFKDNKNFPKLENIYFNKPKQTED
;
A
#
# COMPACT_ATOMS: atom_id res chain seq x y z
N MET A 1 -5.23 -5.93 39.99
CA MET A 1 -3.99 -6.39 39.38
C MET A 1 -4.41 -7.57 38.55
N LEU A 2 -4.50 -7.41 37.25
CA LEU A 2 -4.61 -8.55 36.33
C LEU A 2 -3.20 -9.15 36.36
N ASP A 3 -3.10 -10.45 36.67
CA ASP A 3 -1.84 -11.18 36.52
C ASP A 3 -1.45 -11.05 35.04
N ASP A 4 -0.34 -10.35 34.74
CA ASP A 4 0.27 -10.40 33.42
C ASP A 4 0.68 -11.86 33.20
N GLU A 5 -0.09 -12.57 32.41
CA GLU A 5 0.19 -13.96 32.06
C GLU A 5 1.53 -13.97 31.32
N VAL A 6 2.55 -14.54 31.93
CA VAL A 6 3.90 -14.63 31.34
C VAL A 6 3.79 -15.49 30.08
N LYS A 7 3.97 -14.87 28.91
CA LYS A 7 3.92 -15.57 27.63
C LYS A 7 5.01 -16.62 27.51
N ASP A 8 4.66 -17.81 27.04
CA ASP A 8 5.61 -18.86 26.70
C ASP A 8 6.28 -18.55 25.35
N ILE A 9 7.39 -17.83 25.42
CA ILE A 9 8.13 -17.36 24.25
C ILE A 9 8.64 -18.52 23.38
N ASP A 10 9.10 -19.62 24.01
CA ASP A 10 9.55 -20.80 23.27
C ASP A 10 8.41 -21.44 22.46
N SER A 11 7.23 -21.54 23.05
CA SER A 11 6.03 -22.04 22.35
C SER A 11 5.60 -21.11 21.22
N ILE A 12 5.67 -19.79 21.40
CA ILE A 12 5.35 -18.80 20.36
C ILE A 12 6.30 -18.96 19.18
N ILE A 13 7.61 -19.09 19.43
CA ILE A 13 8.60 -19.30 18.37
C ILE A 13 8.33 -20.63 17.64
N ASP A 14 8.13 -21.72 18.37
CA ASP A 14 7.92 -23.05 17.78
C ASP A 14 6.66 -23.12 16.92
N GLN A 15 5.61 -22.36 17.26
CA GLN A 15 4.39 -22.24 16.46
C GLN A 15 4.55 -21.35 15.24
N GLY A 16 5.36 -20.29 15.35
CA GLY A 16 5.51 -19.28 14.31
C GLY A 16 6.63 -19.58 13.31
N LEU A 17 7.58 -20.45 13.68
CA LEU A 17 8.72 -20.73 12.81
C LEU A 17 8.38 -21.79 11.76
N ASN A 18 8.35 -21.38 10.49
CA ASN A 18 8.31 -22.28 9.35
C ASN A 18 9.73 -22.50 8.80
N SER A 19 10.32 -23.64 9.18
CA SER A 19 11.70 -23.96 8.77
C SER A 19 11.85 -24.33 7.29
N GLU A 20 10.76 -24.68 6.61
CA GLU A 20 10.81 -24.99 5.15
C GLU A 20 10.93 -23.69 4.33
N ASN A 21 10.21 -22.64 4.72
CA ASN A 21 10.21 -21.33 4.03
C ASN A 21 11.15 -20.31 4.68
N HIS A 22 11.77 -20.64 5.81
CA HIS A 22 12.56 -19.71 6.62
C HIS A 22 11.75 -18.47 7.06
N GLU A 23 10.49 -18.64 7.40
CA GLU A 23 9.58 -17.58 7.84
C GLU A 23 9.35 -17.65 9.35
N LEU A 24 9.22 -16.49 9.97
CA LEU A 24 8.83 -16.33 11.36
C LEU A 24 7.50 -15.58 11.43
N ASP A 25 6.41 -16.32 11.64
CA ASP A 25 5.05 -15.79 11.74
C ASP A 25 4.67 -15.54 13.19
N LEU A 26 4.66 -14.29 13.58
CA LEU A 26 4.33 -13.80 14.92
C LEU A 26 3.07 -12.93 14.92
N ARG A 27 2.21 -13.05 13.92
CA ARG A 27 1.00 -12.26 13.77
C ARG A 27 0.00 -12.55 14.88
N GLU A 28 -0.67 -11.48 15.36
CA GLU A 28 -1.80 -11.58 16.31
C GLU A 28 -1.43 -12.34 17.62
N LYS A 29 -0.21 -12.12 18.14
CA LYS A 29 0.28 -12.75 19.36
C LYS A 29 0.28 -11.80 20.56
N GLU A 30 -0.28 -10.59 20.39
CA GLU A 30 -0.32 -9.54 21.43
C GLU A 30 1.09 -9.21 21.98
N LEU A 31 2.12 -9.36 21.15
CA LEU A 31 3.51 -9.13 21.53
C LEU A 31 3.78 -7.64 21.75
N ASP A 32 4.50 -7.34 22.82
CA ASP A 32 5.10 -6.04 23.05
C ASP A 32 6.61 -6.05 22.73
N ASP A 33 7.27 -4.92 22.99
CA ASP A 33 8.71 -4.76 22.76
C ASP A 33 9.55 -5.76 23.56
N ASP A 34 9.19 -6.02 24.82
CA ASP A 34 9.96 -6.92 25.69
C ASP A 34 9.80 -8.38 25.27
N ASP A 35 8.65 -8.77 24.78
CA ASP A 35 8.40 -10.10 24.23
C ASP A 35 9.20 -10.30 22.94
N LEU A 36 9.20 -9.32 22.04
CA LEU A 36 10.00 -9.38 20.81
C LEU A 36 11.50 -9.48 21.13
N ILE A 37 12.00 -8.72 22.11
CA ILE A 37 13.40 -8.79 22.53
C ILE A 37 13.77 -10.21 22.99
N LYS A 38 12.91 -10.88 23.79
CA LYS A 38 13.13 -12.25 24.22
C LYS A 38 13.12 -13.25 23.04
N ILE A 39 12.23 -13.04 22.04
CA ILE A 39 12.20 -13.86 20.83
C ILE A 39 13.52 -13.74 20.07
N LEU A 40 14.06 -12.51 19.95
CA LEU A 40 15.29 -12.23 19.21
C LEU A 40 16.56 -12.83 19.85
N GLU A 41 16.52 -13.16 21.15
CA GLU A 41 17.59 -13.88 21.86
C GLU A 41 17.67 -15.36 21.51
N SER A 42 16.63 -15.94 20.88
CA SER A 42 16.55 -17.36 20.56
C SER A 42 17.43 -17.75 19.38
N ASP A 43 18.18 -18.82 19.55
CA ASP A 43 18.94 -19.43 18.44
C ASP A 43 18.06 -20.09 17.37
N LYS A 44 16.79 -20.36 17.69
CA LYS A 44 15.84 -21.00 16.78
C LYS A 44 15.54 -20.16 15.55
N ILE A 45 15.62 -18.82 15.65
CA ILE A 45 15.28 -17.88 14.56
C ILE A 45 16.45 -17.64 13.58
N LYS A 46 17.55 -18.38 13.71
CA LYS A 46 18.68 -18.22 12.80
C LYS A 46 18.32 -18.56 11.35
N GLY A 47 18.64 -17.65 10.44
CA GLY A 47 18.45 -17.88 9.02
C GLY A 47 17.03 -17.56 8.50
N VAL A 48 16.18 -16.92 9.32
CA VAL A 48 14.87 -16.42 8.83
C VAL A 48 15.07 -15.37 7.76
N THR A 49 14.21 -15.42 6.74
CA THR A 49 14.22 -14.51 5.59
C THR A 49 12.97 -13.64 5.50
N ALA A 50 11.91 -14.02 6.21
CA ALA A 50 10.69 -13.23 6.34
C ALA A 50 10.23 -13.18 7.80
N VAL A 51 9.79 -12.01 8.26
CA VAL A 51 9.28 -11.78 9.62
C VAL A 51 7.93 -11.07 9.53
N PHE A 52 6.90 -11.72 10.06
CA PHE A 52 5.52 -11.22 10.09
C PHE A 52 5.14 -10.89 11.53
N LEU A 53 4.92 -9.61 11.82
CA LEU A 53 4.62 -9.07 13.15
C LEU A 53 3.29 -8.30 13.19
N GLU A 54 2.42 -8.49 12.21
CA GLU A 54 1.17 -7.74 12.10
C GLU A 54 0.29 -7.91 13.35
N PHE A 55 -0.46 -6.85 13.67
CA PHE A 55 -1.44 -6.84 14.77
C PHE A 55 -0.80 -7.18 16.13
N ASN A 56 0.30 -6.52 16.46
CA ASN A 56 0.97 -6.58 17.76
C ASN A 56 1.10 -5.17 18.37
N ASP A 57 1.81 -5.06 19.47
CA ASP A 57 2.09 -3.82 20.20
C ASP A 57 3.58 -3.40 20.11
N ILE A 58 4.23 -3.75 18.99
CA ILE A 58 5.66 -3.49 18.77
C ILE A 58 5.87 -1.98 18.49
N GLY A 59 6.67 -1.36 19.33
CA GLY A 59 7.09 0.02 19.18
C GLY A 59 8.53 0.17 18.68
N ASP A 60 9.07 1.37 18.86
CA ASP A 60 10.43 1.70 18.40
C ASP A 60 11.53 0.92 19.15
N LYS A 61 11.28 0.53 20.41
CA LYS A 61 12.24 -0.23 21.22
C LYS A 61 12.40 -1.65 20.67
N GLY A 62 11.28 -2.35 20.43
CA GLY A 62 11.29 -3.70 19.87
C GLY A 62 11.85 -3.72 18.44
N LEU A 63 11.45 -2.72 17.62
CA LEU A 63 12.01 -2.59 16.29
C LEU A 63 13.51 -2.36 16.32
N LYS A 64 14.04 -1.47 17.16
CA LYS A 64 15.48 -1.26 17.28
C LYS A 64 16.23 -2.53 17.67
N ALA A 65 15.69 -3.32 18.60
CA ALA A 65 16.28 -4.60 18.97
C ALA A 65 16.31 -5.57 17.76
N LEU A 66 15.23 -5.62 16.97
CA LEU A 66 15.18 -6.41 15.74
C LEU A 66 16.26 -5.96 14.74
N LEU A 67 16.43 -4.64 14.58
CA LEU A 67 17.40 -4.06 13.65
C LEU A 67 18.87 -4.27 14.09
N GLU A 68 19.12 -4.54 15.36
CA GLU A 68 20.44 -4.84 15.93
C GLU A 68 20.72 -6.36 15.97
N CYS A 69 19.70 -7.20 15.77
CA CYS A 69 19.83 -8.64 15.84
C CYS A 69 20.51 -9.19 14.58
N GLU A 70 21.69 -9.80 14.74
CA GLU A 70 22.47 -10.39 13.64
C GLU A 70 21.74 -11.54 12.90
N ASN A 71 20.78 -12.21 13.58
CA ASN A 71 19.98 -13.26 12.95
C ASN A 71 19.05 -12.70 11.86
N MET A 72 18.77 -11.39 11.88
CA MET A 72 17.88 -10.71 10.93
C MET A 72 18.57 -10.27 9.62
N LYS A 73 19.87 -10.47 9.47
CA LYS A 73 20.63 -10.01 8.28
C LYS A 73 20.21 -10.66 6.96
N PHE A 74 19.45 -11.76 7.00
CA PHE A 74 18.94 -12.45 5.81
C PHE A 74 17.50 -12.06 5.49
N VAL A 75 16.88 -11.21 6.31
CA VAL A 75 15.48 -10.81 6.13
C VAL A 75 15.33 -9.99 4.85
N THR A 76 14.42 -10.45 4.00
CA THR A 76 14.03 -9.83 2.74
C THR A 76 12.61 -9.27 2.80
N ALA A 77 11.76 -9.78 3.72
CA ALA A 77 10.40 -9.29 3.94
C ALA A 77 10.18 -9.00 5.43
N LEU A 78 9.75 -7.79 5.75
CA LEU A 78 9.40 -7.36 7.11
C LEU A 78 8.01 -6.73 7.10
N ASN A 79 7.09 -7.35 7.80
CA ASN A 79 5.73 -6.84 7.95
C ASN A 79 5.44 -6.44 9.39
N LEU A 80 5.26 -5.15 9.60
CA LEU A 80 4.93 -4.50 10.86
C LEU A 80 3.54 -3.83 10.81
N PHE A 81 2.65 -4.29 9.91
CA PHE A 81 1.31 -3.73 9.80
C PHE A 81 0.61 -3.67 11.16
N LYS A 82 0.02 -2.52 11.46
CA LYS A 82 -0.77 -2.32 12.68
C LYS A 82 0.02 -2.65 13.96
N ASN A 83 1.03 -1.85 14.20
CA ASN A 83 1.87 -1.81 15.39
C ASN A 83 1.99 -0.36 15.92
N LYS A 84 3.02 -0.05 16.69
CA LYS A 84 3.23 1.26 17.33
C LYS A 84 4.56 1.92 16.93
N VAL A 85 5.05 1.61 15.73
CA VAL A 85 6.30 2.20 15.21
C VAL A 85 6.07 3.67 14.86
N THR A 86 6.97 4.54 15.33
CA THR A 86 6.93 5.97 15.03
C THR A 86 8.02 6.39 14.03
N ASP A 87 8.17 7.69 13.79
CA ASP A 87 9.28 8.25 13.03
C ASP A 87 10.65 7.80 13.56
N GLU A 88 10.78 7.61 14.88
CA GLU A 88 12.04 7.19 15.48
C GLU A 88 12.44 5.77 15.05
N GLY A 89 11.47 4.84 15.02
CA GLY A 89 11.67 3.48 14.51
C GLY A 89 11.97 3.45 13.02
N ALA A 90 11.25 4.24 12.22
CA ALA A 90 11.48 4.37 10.79
C ALA A 90 12.87 4.96 10.47
N ILE A 91 13.34 5.95 11.25
CA ILE A 91 14.69 6.50 11.13
C ILE A 91 15.76 5.47 11.50
N ALA A 92 15.51 4.64 12.52
CA ALA A 92 16.42 3.55 12.90
C ALA A 92 16.50 2.50 11.78
N LEU A 93 15.36 2.11 11.21
CA LEU A 93 15.27 1.18 10.07
C LEU A 93 16.07 1.69 8.87
N ALA A 94 15.91 2.97 8.51
CA ALA A 94 16.60 3.60 7.41
C ALA A 94 18.15 3.62 7.55
N LYS A 95 18.65 3.38 8.76
CA LYS A 95 20.10 3.34 9.10
C LYS A 95 20.59 1.95 9.48
N SER A 96 19.73 0.95 9.45
CA SER A 96 20.03 -0.40 9.91
C SER A 96 21.08 -1.08 9.04
N LYS A 97 22.08 -1.71 9.68
CA LYS A 97 23.10 -2.50 8.98
C LYS A 97 22.66 -3.94 8.73
N THR A 98 21.60 -4.40 9.34
CA THR A 98 21.08 -5.77 9.19
C THR A 98 20.05 -5.89 8.07
N MET A 99 19.37 -4.78 7.67
CA MET A 99 18.27 -4.78 6.69
C MET A 99 18.72 -4.53 5.24
N LEU A 100 19.96 -4.84 4.90
CA LEU A 100 20.52 -4.60 3.55
C LEU A 100 19.84 -5.40 2.44
N ASN A 101 19.20 -6.52 2.79
CA ASN A 101 18.54 -7.40 1.84
C ASN A 101 17.03 -7.16 1.72
N LEU A 102 16.49 -6.18 2.48
CA LEU A 102 15.06 -5.93 2.53
C LEU A 102 14.53 -5.52 1.16
N SER A 103 13.56 -6.28 0.66
CA SER A 103 12.86 -6.05 -0.61
C SER A 103 11.38 -5.72 -0.40
N GLU A 104 10.81 -6.15 0.72
CA GLU A 104 9.41 -5.92 1.09
C GLU A 104 9.32 -5.32 2.49
N LEU A 105 8.69 -4.16 2.61
CA LEU A 105 8.50 -3.46 3.87
C LEU A 105 7.06 -2.99 4.00
N ILE A 106 6.39 -3.41 5.06
CA ILE A 106 5.05 -2.96 5.41
C ILE A 106 5.08 -2.28 6.78
N LEU A 107 4.77 -0.98 6.78
CA LEU A 107 4.70 -0.10 7.94
C LEU A 107 3.35 0.63 8.06
N SER A 108 2.35 0.27 7.26
CA SER A 108 1.01 0.89 7.34
C SER A 108 0.33 0.58 8.67
N ASP A 109 -0.62 1.42 9.09
CA ASP A 109 -1.29 1.38 10.39
C ASP A 109 -0.28 1.40 11.58
N ASN A 110 0.69 2.30 11.48
CA ASN A 110 1.63 2.64 12.54
C ASN A 110 1.55 4.16 12.82
N GLU A 111 2.56 4.74 13.46
CA GLU A 111 2.63 6.18 13.73
C GLU A 111 3.74 6.87 12.93
N VAL A 112 4.11 6.31 11.79
CA VAL A 112 5.14 6.88 10.91
C VAL A 112 4.59 8.10 10.19
N GLY A 113 5.27 9.22 10.34
CA GLY A 113 4.92 10.50 9.73
C GLY A 113 5.94 10.98 8.71
N ILE A 114 6.01 12.30 8.55
CA ILE A 114 6.83 12.97 7.54
C ILE A 114 8.33 12.69 7.71
N GLU A 115 8.83 12.72 8.94
CA GLU A 115 10.28 12.55 9.19
C GLU A 115 10.73 11.10 8.98
N GLY A 116 9.88 10.13 9.33
CA GLY A 116 10.10 8.72 9.01
C GLY A 116 10.09 8.46 7.50
N ALA A 117 9.13 9.04 6.78
CA ALA A 117 9.08 8.95 5.33
C ALA A 117 10.33 9.54 4.66
N LYS A 118 10.79 10.73 5.09
CA LYS A 118 12.04 11.34 4.60
C LYS A 118 13.26 10.46 4.87
N ALA A 119 13.33 9.85 6.05
CA ALA A 119 14.45 8.96 6.38
C ALA A 119 14.46 7.71 5.48
N ILE A 120 13.31 7.08 5.27
CA ILE A 120 13.16 5.94 4.35
C ILE A 120 13.52 6.35 2.91
N ALA A 121 12.99 7.48 2.44
CA ALA A 121 13.21 7.99 1.09
C ALA A 121 14.68 8.30 0.77
N THR A 122 15.48 8.64 1.78
CA THR A 122 16.91 8.99 1.63
C THR A 122 17.86 7.87 2.06
N SER A 123 17.32 6.71 2.43
CA SER A 123 18.11 5.59 2.93
C SER A 123 18.89 4.89 1.81
N ASN A 124 20.21 4.82 1.93
CA ASN A 124 21.03 3.97 1.07
C ASN A 124 20.92 2.47 1.41
N ILE A 125 20.33 2.14 2.56
CA ILE A 125 20.13 0.76 3.01
C ILE A 125 18.91 0.14 2.31
N LEU A 126 17.84 0.91 2.15
CA LEU A 126 16.55 0.44 1.66
C LEU A 126 16.40 0.51 0.12
N GLY A 127 17.49 0.73 -0.61
CA GLY A 127 17.48 0.82 -2.07
C GLY A 127 17.10 -0.47 -2.80
N ASN A 128 17.01 -1.61 -2.09
CA ASN A 128 16.56 -2.88 -2.65
C ASN A 128 15.03 -3.07 -2.59
N LEU A 129 14.29 -2.15 -1.96
CA LEU A 129 12.83 -2.27 -1.84
C LEU A 129 12.16 -2.33 -3.22
N VAL A 130 11.32 -3.34 -3.37
CA VAL A 130 10.44 -3.61 -4.49
C VAL A 130 8.99 -3.33 -4.09
N SER A 131 8.63 -3.62 -2.84
CA SER A 131 7.34 -3.34 -2.24
C SER A 131 7.49 -2.46 -1.00
N LEU A 132 6.76 -1.35 -0.96
CA LEU A 132 6.70 -0.45 0.18
C LEU A 132 5.25 -0.08 0.49
N TRP A 133 4.80 -0.42 1.70
CA TRP A 133 3.53 0.03 2.25
C TRP A 133 3.82 0.86 3.48
N ILE A 134 3.49 2.14 3.45
CA ILE A 134 3.89 3.09 4.49
C ILE A 134 2.78 4.09 4.78
N GLY A 135 2.66 4.41 6.03
CA GLY A 135 1.99 5.60 6.51
C GLY A 135 0.77 5.37 7.35
N ASP A 136 0.26 6.51 7.68
CA ASP A 136 -1.03 6.98 8.15
C ASP A 136 -1.01 8.49 8.33
N LYS A 137 0.19 9.10 8.38
CA LYS A 137 0.36 10.53 8.73
C LYS A 137 1.37 11.23 7.82
N LEU A 138 1.61 10.71 6.60
CA LEU A 138 2.61 11.27 5.70
C LEU A 138 2.18 12.63 5.14
N GLY A 139 0.89 12.83 4.87
CA GLY A 139 0.41 13.97 4.11
C GLY A 139 1.11 14.12 2.76
N ASP A 140 0.91 15.24 2.11
CA ASP A 140 1.58 15.52 0.83
C ASP A 140 3.10 15.60 0.97
N GLU A 141 3.60 16.15 2.07
CA GLU A 141 5.04 16.35 2.27
C GLU A 141 5.81 15.03 2.40
N GLY A 142 5.28 14.04 3.13
CA GLY A 142 5.90 12.71 3.22
C GLY A 142 5.84 11.97 1.89
N VAL A 143 4.72 12.08 1.17
CA VAL A 143 4.57 11.49 -0.17
C VAL A 143 5.53 12.13 -1.18
N LYS A 144 5.69 13.45 -1.16
CA LYS A 144 6.69 14.16 -1.99
C LYS A 144 8.10 13.65 -1.73
N ALA A 145 8.45 13.37 -0.45
CA ALA A 145 9.75 12.81 -0.13
C ALA A 145 9.95 11.42 -0.75
N ILE A 146 8.94 10.54 -0.65
CA ILE A 146 8.99 9.20 -1.28
C ILE A 146 9.10 9.33 -2.80
N ALA A 147 8.29 10.19 -3.43
CA ALA A 147 8.27 10.38 -4.89
C ALA A 147 9.60 10.97 -5.42
N ALA A 148 10.28 11.80 -4.62
CA ALA A 148 11.57 12.39 -4.97
C ALA A 148 12.78 11.49 -4.65
N SER A 149 12.57 10.31 -4.04
CA SER A 149 13.65 9.44 -3.59
C SER A 149 14.54 8.97 -4.75
N GLU A 150 15.83 9.22 -4.65
CA GLU A 150 16.83 8.72 -5.60
C GLU A 150 17.30 7.29 -5.27
N THR A 151 16.86 6.74 -4.15
CA THR A 151 17.23 5.40 -3.68
C THR A 151 16.14 4.35 -3.93
N LEU A 152 14.86 4.71 -3.80
CA LEU A 152 13.71 3.81 -3.96
C LEU A 152 13.33 3.56 -5.44
N THR A 153 14.31 3.42 -6.32
CA THR A 153 14.12 3.33 -7.78
C THR A 153 13.74 1.94 -8.28
N ARG A 154 13.55 1.00 -7.39
CA ARG A 154 13.18 -0.39 -7.71
C ARG A 154 11.74 -0.73 -7.38
N LEU A 155 10.99 0.21 -6.79
CA LEU A 155 9.61 -0.02 -6.39
C LEU A 155 8.74 -0.40 -7.60
N THR A 156 8.06 -1.53 -7.48
CA THR A 156 6.97 -1.97 -8.37
C THR A 156 5.63 -1.90 -7.65
N GLN A 157 5.62 -1.94 -6.31
CA GLN A 157 4.43 -1.83 -5.50
C GLN A 157 4.59 -0.72 -4.46
N LEU A 158 3.68 0.25 -4.49
CA LEU A 158 3.64 1.35 -3.52
C LEU A 158 2.23 1.49 -2.97
N SER A 159 2.09 1.32 -1.66
CA SER A 159 0.86 1.64 -0.95
C SER A 159 1.06 2.85 -0.05
N LEU A 160 0.27 3.88 -0.33
CA LEU A 160 0.13 5.10 0.44
C LEU A 160 -1.29 5.21 1.03
N TYR A 161 -1.86 4.06 1.38
CA TYR A 161 -3.16 3.94 2.00
C TYR A 161 -3.28 4.85 3.22
N ARG A 162 -4.38 5.63 3.29
CA ARG A 162 -4.78 6.38 4.48
C ARG A 162 -3.74 7.38 5.02
N ASN A 163 -3.07 8.09 4.10
CA ASN A 163 -2.01 9.03 4.47
C ASN A 163 -2.46 10.49 4.63
N GLY A 164 -3.73 10.80 4.31
CA GLY A 164 -4.20 12.19 4.33
C GLY A 164 -3.57 13.05 3.23
N MET A 165 -3.05 12.40 2.16
CA MET A 165 -2.51 13.14 1.00
C MET A 165 -3.63 13.67 0.11
N GLY A 166 -3.37 14.81 -0.52
CA GLY A 166 -4.24 15.42 -1.53
C GLY A 166 -3.61 15.39 -2.92
N ASP A 167 -4.01 16.38 -3.72
CA ASP A 167 -3.55 16.49 -5.11
C ASP A 167 -2.07 16.75 -5.24
N GLU A 168 -1.46 17.49 -4.30
CA GLU A 168 -0.02 17.78 -4.35
C GLU A 168 0.84 16.51 -4.23
N GLY A 169 0.44 15.55 -3.38
CA GLY A 169 1.08 14.24 -3.29
C GLY A 169 0.91 13.42 -4.55
N ALA A 170 -0.30 13.40 -5.12
CA ALA A 170 -0.61 12.71 -6.36
C ALA A 170 0.18 13.28 -7.56
N ILE A 171 0.31 14.61 -7.64
CA ILE A 171 1.13 15.30 -8.64
C ILE A 171 2.61 14.87 -8.50
N ALA A 172 3.14 14.84 -7.27
CA ALA A 172 4.52 14.43 -7.05
C ALA A 172 4.78 12.98 -7.50
N ILE A 173 3.85 12.06 -7.26
CA ILE A 173 3.92 10.67 -7.76
C ILE A 173 3.91 10.66 -9.29
N ALA A 174 2.98 11.41 -9.91
CA ALA A 174 2.79 11.45 -11.35
C ALA A 174 4.02 12.00 -12.11
N GLU A 175 4.77 12.92 -11.50
CA GLU A 175 5.96 13.54 -12.05
C GLU A 175 7.26 12.79 -11.73
N SER A 176 7.22 11.82 -10.82
CA SER A 176 8.39 11.09 -10.36
C SER A 176 8.98 10.21 -11.46
N LYS A 177 10.23 10.46 -11.81
CA LYS A 177 11.00 9.57 -12.70
C LYS A 177 11.52 8.32 -11.97
N ASN A 178 11.60 8.40 -10.65
CA ASN A 178 12.15 7.34 -9.82
C ASN A 178 11.13 6.23 -9.55
N LEU A 179 9.84 6.54 -9.70
CA LEU A 179 8.73 5.60 -9.57
C LEU A 179 8.27 5.00 -10.92
N ALA A 180 9.07 5.13 -11.97
CA ALA A 180 8.71 4.66 -13.33
C ALA A 180 8.54 3.14 -13.48
N LYS A 181 8.91 2.36 -12.46
CA LYS A 181 8.70 0.91 -12.45
C LYS A 181 7.44 0.46 -11.75
N LEU A 182 6.63 1.40 -11.22
CA LEU A 182 5.42 1.04 -10.50
C LEU A 182 4.46 0.27 -11.41
N GLU A 183 4.03 -0.87 -10.91
CA GLU A 183 3.02 -1.76 -11.46
C GLU A 183 1.74 -1.67 -10.63
N GLU A 184 1.87 -1.47 -9.30
CA GLU A 184 0.76 -1.37 -8.36
C GLU A 184 0.87 -0.08 -7.55
N LEU A 185 -0.19 0.73 -7.58
CA LEU A 185 -0.31 1.97 -6.82
C LEU A 185 -1.62 1.97 -6.04
N ASN A 186 -1.50 1.95 -4.71
CA ASN A 186 -2.62 2.05 -3.80
C ASN A 186 -2.65 3.43 -3.13
N LEU A 187 -3.67 4.22 -3.46
CA LEU A 187 -3.95 5.54 -2.90
C LEU A 187 -5.26 5.59 -2.11
N ASN A 188 -5.78 4.45 -1.68
CA ASN A 188 -7.06 4.38 -0.98
C ASN A 188 -7.08 5.24 0.29
N TRP A 189 -8.27 5.78 0.65
CA TRP A 189 -8.49 6.56 1.86
C TRP A 189 -7.59 7.81 1.95
N ASN A 190 -7.58 8.59 0.88
CA ASN A 190 -6.88 9.86 0.78
C ASN A 190 -7.84 10.98 0.33
N PHE A 191 -7.33 12.13 -0.03
CA PHE A 191 -8.08 13.30 -0.48
C PHE A 191 -7.68 13.70 -1.90
N VAL A 192 -7.42 12.73 -2.76
CA VAL A 192 -7.09 13.00 -4.18
C VAL A 192 -8.36 13.38 -4.91
N GLU A 193 -8.34 14.56 -5.52
CA GLU A 193 -9.44 15.14 -6.28
C GLU A 193 -9.09 15.20 -7.78
N GLU A 194 -9.80 16.05 -8.53
CA GLU A 194 -9.68 16.18 -9.97
C GLU A 194 -8.26 16.51 -10.44
N GLU A 195 -7.56 17.44 -9.75
CA GLU A 195 -6.21 17.88 -10.15
C GLU A 195 -5.18 16.76 -9.99
N GLY A 196 -5.22 16.02 -8.89
CA GLY A 196 -4.34 14.88 -8.66
C GLY A 196 -4.59 13.76 -9.66
N ILE A 197 -5.86 13.45 -9.93
CA ILE A 197 -6.23 12.48 -10.97
C ILE A 197 -5.75 12.92 -12.34
N ALA A 198 -5.88 14.22 -12.68
CA ALA A 198 -5.39 14.75 -13.96
C ALA A 198 -3.87 14.57 -14.11
N ALA A 199 -3.11 14.79 -13.03
CA ALA A 199 -1.68 14.56 -13.05
C ALA A 199 -1.33 13.07 -13.27
N LEU A 200 -1.94 12.16 -12.50
CA LEU A 200 -1.72 10.71 -12.64
C LEU A 200 -2.11 10.20 -14.03
N ALA A 201 -3.27 10.63 -14.54
CA ALA A 201 -3.80 10.22 -15.84
C ALA A 201 -2.97 10.73 -17.05
N ASN A 202 -2.18 11.78 -16.87
CA ASN A 202 -1.30 12.36 -17.88
C ASN A 202 0.19 12.12 -17.58
N SER A 203 0.52 11.32 -16.59
CA SER A 203 1.90 10.99 -16.22
C SER A 203 2.66 10.41 -17.42
N LYS A 204 3.95 10.75 -17.51
CA LYS A 204 4.88 10.20 -18.52
C LYS A 204 5.75 9.08 -17.97
N THR A 205 5.57 8.74 -16.70
CA THR A 205 6.41 7.78 -15.98
C THR A 205 5.63 6.56 -15.47
N LEU A 206 4.29 6.64 -15.36
CA LEU A 206 3.46 5.57 -14.81
C LEU A 206 2.90 4.61 -15.88
N ASP A 207 3.58 4.48 -17.02
CA ASP A 207 3.12 3.61 -18.14
C ASP A 207 3.09 2.10 -17.79
N ASN A 208 3.74 1.70 -16.70
CA ASN A 208 3.79 0.30 -16.26
C ASN A 208 2.64 -0.10 -15.31
N LEU A 209 1.80 0.84 -14.89
CA LEU A 209 0.72 0.54 -13.95
C LEU A 209 -0.23 -0.50 -14.53
N THR A 210 -0.44 -1.57 -13.74
CA THR A 210 -1.40 -2.65 -13.97
C THR A 210 -2.52 -2.64 -12.94
N GLN A 211 -2.27 -2.08 -11.75
CA GLN A 211 -3.26 -1.94 -10.69
C GLN A 211 -3.26 -0.53 -10.13
N LEU A 212 -4.43 0.09 -10.08
CA LEU A 212 -4.66 1.40 -9.49
C LEU A 212 -5.88 1.35 -8.59
N THR A 213 -5.70 1.65 -7.31
CA THR A 213 -6.80 1.70 -6.36
C THR A 213 -6.91 3.09 -5.74
N LEU A 214 -8.12 3.64 -5.79
CA LEU A 214 -8.48 5.01 -5.41
C LEU A 214 -9.68 5.05 -4.46
N THR A 215 -10.05 3.93 -3.85
CA THR A 215 -11.16 3.79 -2.91
C THR A 215 -11.17 4.93 -1.90
N TYR A 216 -12.34 5.52 -1.63
CA TYR A 216 -12.50 6.64 -0.68
C TYR A 216 -11.61 7.86 -1.01
N ASN A 217 -11.53 8.24 -2.29
CA ASN A 217 -11.01 9.53 -2.73
C ASN A 217 -12.11 10.30 -3.46
N PRO A 218 -12.32 11.60 -3.21
CA PRO A 218 -13.42 12.36 -3.80
C PRO A 218 -13.09 12.83 -5.23
N ILE A 219 -12.78 11.89 -6.14
CA ILE A 219 -12.36 12.21 -7.51
C ILE A 219 -13.47 12.80 -8.38
N GLY A 220 -14.72 12.49 -8.03
CA GLY A 220 -15.91 13.04 -8.67
C GLY A 220 -16.11 12.65 -10.14
N THR A 221 -17.19 13.19 -10.71
CA THR A 221 -17.52 12.95 -12.13
C THR A 221 -16.38 13.35 -13.07
N ARG A 222 -15.76 14.50 -12.81
CA ARG A 222 -14.70 15.01 -13.69
C ARG A 222 -13.44 14.16 -13.64
N GLY A 223 -13.06 13.65 -12.44
CA GLY A 223 -11.95 12.70 -12.30
C GLY A 223 -12.20 11.41 -13.10
N ALA A 224 -13.44 10.90 -13.07
CA ALA A 224 -13.80 9.72 -13.87
C ALA A 224 -13.73 9.98 -15.39
N GLU A 225 -14.13 11.16 -15.88
CA GLU A 225 -13.96 11.56 -17.28
C GLU A 225 -12.48 11.59 -17.68
N ILE A 226 -11.63 12.15 -16.83
CA ILE A 226 -10.17 12.22 -17.05
C ILE A 226 -9.56 10.80 -17.07
N ILE A 227 -9.97 9.91 -16.17
CA ILE A 227 -9.56 8.51 -16.16
C ILE A 227 -9.95 7.82 -17.48
N ALA A 228 -11.18 8.05 -17.95
CA ALA A 228 -11.68 7.46 -19.19
C ALA A 228 -10.88 7.86 -20.42
N ASP A 229 -10.35 9.09 -20.45
CA ASP A 229 -9.55 9.64 -21.54
C ASP A 229 -8.04 9.36 -21.39
N SER A 230 -7.60 8.78 -20.26
CA SER A 230 -6.20 8.56 -19.97
C SER A 230 -5.54 7.55 -20.91
N LYS A 231 -4.38 7.92 -21.45
CA LYS A 231 -3.49 7.01 -22.18
C LYS A 231 -2.45 6.35 -21.27
N THR A 232 -2.20 6.90 -20.11
CA THR A 232 -1.28 6.37 -19.09
C THR A 232 -1.84 5.06 -18.53
N PHE A 233 -3.16 4.99 -18.31
CA PHE A 233 -3.81 3.81 -17.71
C PHE A 233 -4.16 2.70 -18.70
N LYS A 234 -3.63 2.75 -19.94
CA LYS A 234 -3.88 1.74 -20.99
C LYS A 234 -3.52 0.30 -20.58
N ASN A 235 -2.57 0.13 -19.66
CA ASN A 235 -2.11 -1.18 -19.19
C ASN A 235 -2.81 -1.63 -17.90
N VAL A 236 -3.65 -0.80 -17.30
CA VAL A 236 -4.36 -1.12 -16.06
C VAL A 236 -5.34 -2.26 -16.30
N THR A 237 -5.21 -3.30 -15.49
CA THR A 237 -6.05 -4.49 -15.49
C THR A 237 -7.03 -4.51 -14.32
N LEU A 238 -6.66 -3.89 -13.19
CA LEU A 238 -7.52 -3.70 -12.03
C LEU A 238 -7.61 -2.21 -11.70
N MET A 239 -8.85 -1.69 -11.67
CA MET A 239 -9.14 -0.35 -11.21
C MET A 239 -10.22 -0.39 -10.15
N ASP A 240 -9.91 0.15 -8.96
CA ASP A 240 -10.86 0.24 -7.86
C ASP A 240 -11.21 1.70 -7.59
N LEU A 241 -12.47 2.03 -7.86
CA LEU A 241 -13.09 3.34 -7.67
C LEU A 241 -14.26 3.25 -6.68
N TYR A 242 -14.16 2.41 -5.65
CA TYR A 242 -15.16 2.27 -4.61
C TYR A 242 -15.33 3.60 -3.88
N GLU A 243 -16.59 4.11 -3.79
CA GLU A 243 -16.93 5.33 -3.05
C GLU A 243 -16.03 6.54 -3.41
N THR A 244 -16.10 6.92 -4.70
CA THR A 244 -15.29 8.00 -5.28
C THR A 244 -16.13 9.12 -5.89
N ASP A 245 -17.43 9.15 -5.64
CA ASP A 245 -18.39 10.20 -6.02
C ASP A 245 -18.50 10.45 -7.54
N ILE A 246 -18.25 9.45 -8.37
CA ILE A 246 -18.24 9.61 -9.84
C ILE A 246 -19.62 9.79 -10.46
N GLY A 247 -20.67 9.23 -9.85
CA GLY A 247 -22.04 9.31 -10.32
C GLY A 247 -22.30 8.68 -11.70
N ASP A 248 -23.52 8.86 -12.19
CA ASP A 248 -23.95 8.36 -13.50
C ASP A 248 -23.11 8.92 -14.66
N LEU A 249 -22.77 10.21 -14.63
CA LEU A 249 -22.04 10.84 -15.73
C LEU A 249 -20.60 10.34 -15.82
N GLY A 250 -19.92 10.20 -14.68
CA GLY A 250 -18.56 9.64 -14.64
C GLY A 250 -18.52 8.17 -15.06
N ALA A 251 -19.48 7.38 -14.56
CA ALA A 251 -19.60 5.98 -14.97
C ALA A 251 -19.90 5.83 -16.47
N LYS A 252 -20.74 6.72 -17.05
CA LYS A 252 -21.00 6.75 -18.48
C LYS A 252 -19.75 7.12 -19.28
N ALA A 253 -18.92 8.06 -18.81
CA ALA A 253 -17.65 8.37 -19.43
C ALA A 253 -16.72 7.17 -19.43
N LEU A 254 -16.58 6.49 -18.29
CA LEU A 254 -15.82 5.24 -18.19
C LEU A 254 -16.34 4.17 -19.18
N ALA A 255 -17.66 3.93 -19.23
CA ALA A 255 -18.24 2.95 -20.15
C ALA A 255 -17.98 3.23 -21.64
N ASN A 256 -17.78 4.50 -21.99
CA ASN A 256 -17.44 4.92 -23.37
C ASN A 256 -15.93 5.01 -23.64
N SER A 257 -15.08 4.74 -22.64
CA SER A 257 -13.63 4.81 -22.81
C SER A 257 -13.14 3.80 -23.87
N THR A 258 -12.24 4.26 -24.73
CA THR A 258 -11.51 3.41 -25.67
C THR A 258 -10.05 3.20 -25.28
N ASN A 259 -9.64 3.75 -24.14
CA ASN A 259 -8.26 3.69 -23.65
C ASN A 259 -8.06 2.59 -22.59
N LEU A 260 -9.12 2.16 -21.91
CA LEU A 260 -9.06 1.20 -20.80
C LEU A 260 -9.33 -0.25 -21.25
N GLN A 261 -8.89 -0.63 -22.45
CA GLN A 261 -9.21 -1.93 -23.08
C GLN A 261 -8.59 -3.14 -22.38
N ASN A 262 -7.62 -2.93 -21.51
CA ASN A 262 -6.98 -4.00 -20.75
C ASN A 262 -7.63 -4.30 -19.40
N LEU A 263 -8.63 -3.51 -18.99
CA LEU A 263 -9.33 -3.76 -17.72
C LEU A 263 -9.93 -5.17 -17.70
N GLN A 264 -9.63 -5.88 -16.61
CA GLN A 264 -10.19 -7.19 -16.26
C GLN A 264 -11.12 -7.05 -15.05
N THR A 265 -10.80 -6.14 -14.14
CA THR A 265 -11.61 -5.87 -12.94
C THR A 265 -11.84 -4.38 -12.77
N LEU A 266 -13.10 -3.98 -12.61
CA LEU A 266 -13.52 -2.61 -12.34
C LEU A 266 -14.49 -2.60 -11.17
N VAL A 267 -14.15 -1.86 -10.09
CA VAL A 267 -14.99 -1.70 -8.90
C VAL A 267 -15.60 -0.30 -8.90
N LEU A 268 -16.95 -0.23 -8.92
CA LEU A 268 -17.72 1.01 -8.95
C LEU A 268 -18.79 1.06 -7.84
N ILE A 269 -18.61 0.30 -6.77
CA ILE A 269 -19.54 0.23 -5.65
C ILE A 269 -19.58 1.59 -4.93
N HIS A 270 -20.76 1.98 -4.40
CA HIS A 270 -21.00 3.23 -3.66
C HIS A 270 -20.70 4.52 -4.45
N ASN A 271 -21.09 4.54 -5.74
CA ASN A 271 -20.91 5.69 -6.62
C ASN A 271 -22.25 6.24 -7.20
N ASP A 272 -23.39 5.90 -6.59
CA ASP A 272 -24.73 6.35 -7.00
C ASP A 272 -25.04 6.14 -8.50
N ILE A 273 -24.64 4.97 -9.03
CA ILE A 273 -24.80 4.62 -10.44
C ILE A 273 -26.14 3.90 -10.65
N GLY A 274 -27.01 4.50 -11.45
CA GLY A 274 -28.30 3.93 -11.80
C GLY A 274 -28.20 2.72 -12.76
N GLU A 275 -29.22 1.85 -12.73
CA GLU A 275 -29.24 0.60 -13.51
C GLU A 275 -29.06 0.84 -15.03
N GLY A 276 -29.62 1.95 -15.55
CA GLY A 276 -29.47 2.32 -16.96
C GLY A 276 -28.01 2.52 -17.39
N VAL A 277 -27.19 3.09 -16.51
CA VAL A 277 -25.75 3.30 -16.75
C VAL A 277 -24.97 2.01 -16.51
N GLN A 278 -25.30 1.23 -15.47
CA GLN A 278 -24.69 -0.09 -15.24
C GLN A 278 -24.81 -1.02 -16.47
N ASN A 279 -25.95 -0.94 -17.16
CA ASN A 279 -26.20 -1.73 -18.37
C ASN A 279 -25.28 -1.36 -19.55
N LEU A 280 -24.65 -0.16 -19.56
CA LEU A 280 -23.69 0.21 -20.60
C LEU A 280 -22.39 -0.61 -20.54
N PHE A 281 -22.11 -1.26 -19.42
CA PHE A 281 -20.93 -2.12 -19.29
C PHE A 281 -21.19 -3.57 -19.73
N LYS A 282 -22.45 -3.96 -19.88
CA LYS A 282 -22.80 -5.31 -20.34
C LYS A 282 -22.45 -5.46 -21.81
N ASP A 283 -21.71 -6.52 -22.15
CA ASP A 283 -21.29 -6.84 -23.52
C ASP A 283 -20.59 -5.64 -24.23
N ASN A 284 -19.93 -4.80 -23.45
CA ASN A 284 -19.31 -3.58 -23.95
C ASN A 284 -18.01 -3.89 -24.71
N LYS A 285 -18.01 -3.58 -26.01
CA LYS A 285 -16.87 -3.83 -26.91
C LYS A 285 -15.63 -3.01 -26.56
N ASN A 286 -15.77 -1.93 -25.79
CA ASN A 286 -14.64 -1.12 -25.32
C ASN A 286 -13.83 -1.85 -24.24
N PHE A 287 -14.40 -2.86 -23.60
CA PHE A 287 -13.77 -3.64 -22.53
C PHE A 287 -13.71 -5.14 -22.90
N PRO A 288 -12.93 -5.52 -23.92
CA PRO A 288 -12.92 -6.90 -24.43
C PRO A 288 -12.34 -7.91 -23.43
N LYS A 289 -11.69 -7.45 -22.35
CA LYS A 289 -11.05 -8.28 -21.32
C LYS A 289 -11.74 -8.18 -19.95
N LEU A 290 -12.83 -7.40 -19.83
CA LEU A 290 -13.51 -7.19 -18.55
C LEU A 290 -14.21 -8.48 -18.11
N GLU A 291 -13.74 -9.08 -17.04
CA GLU A 291 -14.26 -10.30 -16.44
C GLU A 291 -15.13 -9.97 -15.22
N ASN A 292 -14.73 -8.96 -14.44
CA ASN A 292 -15.38 -8.61 -13.20
C ASN A 292 -15.72 -7.12 -13.18
N ILE A 293 -17.00 -6.82 -12.94
CA ILE A 293 -17.46 -5.47 -12.64
C ILE A 293 -18.36 -5.50 -11.43
N TYR A 294 -18.14 -4.59 -10.49
CA TYR A 294 -18.85 -4.54 -9.23
C TYR A 294 -19.60 -3.23 -9.08
N PHE A 295 -20.91 -3.33 -8.90
CA PHE A 295 -21.83 -2.24 -8.56
C PHE A 295 -22.55 -2.54 -7.25
N ASN A 296 -23.23 -1.55 -6.68
CA ASN A 296 -24.17 -1.78 -5.60
C ASN A 296 -25.24 -2.77 -6.05
N LYS A 297 -25.65 -3.67 -5.15
CA LYS A 297 -26.88 -4.42 -5.39
C LYS A 297 -28.04 -3.44 -5.50
N PRO A 298 -28.96 -3.61 -6.46
CA PRO A 298 -30.17 -2.79 -6.53
C PRO A 298 -30.86 -2.79 -5.15
N LYS A 299 -31.25 -1.61 -4.65
CA LYS A 299 -32.11 -1.54 -3.47
C LYS A 299 -33.35 -2.36 -3.80
N GLN A 300 -33.63 -3.41 -3.03
CA GLN A 300 -34.92 -4.08 -3.12
C GLN A 300 -35.93 -3.01 -2.73
N THR A 301 -36.80 -2.61 -3.67
CA THR A 301 -37.97 -1.82 -3.37
C THR A 301 -38.85 -2.71 -2.50
N GLU A 302 -38.95 -2.38 -1.22
CA GLU A 302 -39.99 -2.93 -0.38
C GLU A 302 -41.31 -2.42 -0.99
N ASP A 303 -42.09 -3.33 -1.61
CA ASP A 303 -43.48 -3.12 -2.01
C ASP A 303 -44.39 -3.19 -0.80
#